data_f01b51b61b38cbbe4f64fe257acfc497
#
_entry.id   f01b51b61b38cbbe4f64fe257acfc497
#
_cell.length_a   1.000
_cell.length_b   1.000
_cell.length_c   1.000
_cell.angle_alpha   90.00
_cell.angle_beta   90.00
_cell.angle_gamma   90.00
#
_symmetry.space_group_name_H-M   'P 1'
#
loop_
_entity.id
_entity.type
_entity.pdbx_description
1 polymer ?
#
loop_
_entity_poly.entity_id
_entity_poly.type
_entity_poly.pdbx_seq_one_letter_code
_entity_poly.pdbx_strand_id
1 'polypeptide(L)'
;VRVDSSLQDGTVVGSDYDPMLSKVIAHGADRAQALARLDVALAGTAVFGVQTNVEFLRFLLADERVVAGDLDTELLDARAGDFVPRPAPDDVLAAGGLYRQWVLAQRQRSGIWAEPSGWRIGAAAPVRTEMHTPLRTETVSVWGLPDAAQVQLGDGEIQRASVAVEGEHLIATVAGRQRRYLFAEDDGQLWICDERGSWHVREAEVVRVHRGGGARSAEIASPMPGTVIAVSAESESTVGEGESVVVVEAMKMEHTLTAPISGRVQVLVAVGDQVKVDQVLARLIPQDETEEAKS
;
A
#
# COMPACT_ATOMS: atom_id res chain seq x y z
N VAL A 1 2.77 -20.52 21.09
CA VAL A 1 3.25 -20.07 19.77
C VAL A 1 4.75 -19.86 19.84
N ARG A 2 5.47 -20.29 18.82
CA ARG A 2 6.89 -20.03 18.60
C ARG A 2 7.06 -19.30 17.26
N VAL A 3 7.94 -18.34 17.21
CA VAL A 3 8.30 -17.62 15.99
C VAL A 3 9.78 -17.77 15.74
N ASP A 4 10.14 -18.31 14.59
CA ASP A 4 11.53 -18.38 14.11
C ASP A 4 11.69 -17.30 13.03
N SER A 5 12.42 -16.26 13.33
CA SER A 5 12.62 -15.08 12.46
C SER A 5 14.04 -14.56 12.56
N SER A 6 14.55 -14.07 11.44
CA SER A 6 15.80 -13.30 11.39
C SER A 6 15.55 -11.79 11.25
N LEU A 7 14.28 -11.36 11.19
CA LEU A 7 13.92 -9.96 11.04
C LEU A 7 14.25 -9.18 12.32
N GLN A 8 14.79 -8.00 12.13
CA GLN A 8 14.98 -6.97 13.15
C GLN A 8 14.52 -5.63 12.56
N ASP A 9 14.25 -4.66 13.42
CA ASP A 9 13.92 -3.31 12.96
C ASP A 9 15.05 -2.75 12.09
N GLY A 10 14.69 -2.21 10.93
CA GLY A 10 15.63 -1.72 9.94
C GLY A 10 16.24 -2.79 9.04
N THR A 11 15.83 -4.06 9.14
CA THR A 11 16.28 -5.10 8.20
C THR A 11 15.82 -4.75 6.79
N VAL A 12 16.76 -4.69 5.84
CA VAL A 12 16.45 -4.53 4.41
C VAL A 12 16.15 -5.89 3.82
N VAL A 13 14.91 -6.06 3.33
CA VAL A 13 14.49 -7.25 2.61
C VAL A 13 14.81 -7.06 1.13
N GLY A 14 15.85 -7.76 0.67
CA GLY A 14 16.32 -7.74 -0.73
C GLY A 14 15.82 -8.95 -1.52
N SER A 15 16.19 -8.99 -2.79
CA SER A 15 15.86 -10.09 -3.72
C SER A 15 16.88 -11.24 -3.72
N ASP A 16 17.96 -11.15 -2.93
CA ASP A 16 19.08 -12.09 -2.98
C ASP A 16 18.83 -13.42 -2.24
N TYR A 17 17.78 -13.46 -1.42
CA TYR A 17 17.43 -14.61 -0.58
C TYR A 17 16.01 -15.10 -0.85
N ASP A 18 15.67 -16.27 -0.28
CA ASP A 18 14.32 -16.80 -0.35
C ASP A 18 13.30 -15.84 0.27
N PRO A 19 12.05 -15.80 -0.26
CA PRO A 19 11.00 -14.87 0.19
C PRO A 19 10.44 -15.20 1.59
N MET A 20 11.00 -16.19 2.29
CA MET A 20 10.57 -16.60 3.63
C MET A 20 11.17 -15.68 4.70
N LEU A 21 10.34 -14.79 5.26
CA LEU A 21 10.75 -13.85 6.30
C LEU A 21 10.77 -14.48 7.70
N SER A 22 9.78 -15.30 8.02
CA SER A 22 9.65 -15.94 9.33
C SER A 22 8.77 -17.18 9.27
N LYS A 23 8.87 -18.03 10.30
CA LYS A 23 8.02 -19.18 10.49
C LYS A 23 7.27 -19.05 11.82
N VAL A 24 5.93 -19.04 11.75
CA VAL A 24 5.07 -19.02 12.92
C VAL A 24 4.58 -20.45 13.20
N ILE A 25 4.79 -20.94 14.39
CA ILE A 25 4.49 -22.32 14.79
C ILE A 25 3.54 -22.28 15.99
N ALA A 26 2.40 -22.96 15.87
CA ALA A 26 1.46 -23.14 16.96
C ALA A 26 1.34 -24.63 17.35
N HIS A 27 1.16 -24.87 18.63
CA HIS A 27 0.88 -26.20 19.19
C HIS A 27 -0.49 -26.18 19.88
N GLY A 28 -1.26 -27.26 19.74
CA GLY A 28 -2.54 -27.49 20.40
C GLY A 28 -2.66 -28.91 20.90
N ALA A 29 -3.66 -29.19 21.72
CA ALA A 29 -3.98 -30.53 22.16
C ALA A 29 -4.50 -31.39 20.99
N ASP A 30 -5.10 -30.74 20.00
CA ASP A 30 -5.56 -31.33 18.75
C ASP A 30 -5.33 -30.33 17.59
N ARG A 31 -5.67 -30.78 16.37
CA ARG A 31 -5.52 -30.00 15.16
C ARG A 31 -6.36 -28.72 15.20
N ALA A 32 -7.62 -28.79 15.63
CA ALA A 32 -8.51 -27.64 15.65
C ALA A 32 -7.97 -26.54 16.58
N GLN A 33 -7.48 -26.89 17.76
CA GLN A 33 -6.87 -25.97 18.70
C GLN A 33 -5.56 -25.37 18.14
N ALA A 34 -4.74 -26.20 17.46
CA ALA A 34 -3.50 -25.72 16.85
C ALA A 34 -3.79 -24.68 15.74
N LEU A 35 -4.76 -24.97 14.85
CA LEU A 35 -5.19 -24.05 13.79
C LEU A 35 -5.76 -22.75 14.36
N ALA A 36 -6.64 -22.83 15.35
CA ALA A 36 -7.18 -21.63 16.00
C ALA A 36 -6.09 -20.76 16.65
N ARG A 37 -5.11 -21.36 17.32
CA ARG A 37 -3.98 -20.64 17.90
C ARG A 37 -3.07 -20.03 16.84
N LEU A 38 -2.90 -20.71 15.70
CA LEU A 38 -2.11 -20.19 14.59
C LEU A 38 -2.79 -18.99 13.94
N ASP A 39 -4.12 -19.05 13.72
CA ASP A 39 -4.87 -17.90 13.16
C ASP A 39 -4.80 -16.68 14.08
N VAL A 40 -4.97 -16.86 15.40
CA VAL A 40 -4.83 -15.77 16.37
C VAL A 40 -3.41 -15.19 16.37
N ALA A 41 -2.39 -16.06 16.25
CA ALA A 41 -1.00 -15.59 16.17
C ALA A 41 -0.73 -14.78 14.89
N LEU A 42 -1.25 -15.24 13.75
CA LEU A 42 -1.14 -14.52 12.48
C LEU A 42 -1.92 -13.22 12.51
N ALA A 43 -3.12 -13.20 13.12
CA ALA A 43 -3.91 -11.98 13.29
C ALA A 43 -3.17 -10.91 14.12
N GLY A 44 -2.35 -11.34 15.09
CA GLY A 44 -1.50 -10.46 15.90
C GLY A 44 -0.14 -10.16 15.29
N THR A 45 0.17 -10.67 14.10
CA THR A 45 1.47 -10.43 13.45
C THR A 45 1.44 -9.10 12.70
N ALA A 46 2.30 -8.17 13.11
CA ALA A 46 2.53 -6.92 12.43
C ALA A 46 3.94 -6.89 11.83
N VAL A 47 4.04 -6.73 10.52
CA VAL A 47 5.31 -6.51 9.80
C VAL A 47 5.10 -5.29 8.91
N PHE A 48 5.92 -4.28 9.11
CA PHE A 48 5.83 -3.01 8.40
C PHE A 48 7.00 -2.84 7.40
N GLY A 49 6.78 -2.04 6.36
CA GLY A 49 7.78 -1.79 5.32
C GLY A 49 7.77 -2.79 4.17
N VAL A 50 7.13 -3.95 4.33
CA VAL A 50 6.97 -4.97 3.28
C VAL A 50 5.56 -5.55 3.27
N GLN A 51 5.08 -5.93 2.11
CA GLN A 51 3.86 -6.71 2.01
C GLN A 51 4.12 -8.17 2.38
N THR A 52 3.23 -8.75 3.18
CA THR A 52 3.33 -10.14 3.62
C THR A 52 2.15 -10.97 3.12
N ASN A 53 2.30 -12.28 3.13
CA ASN A 53 1.23 -13.23 2.80
C ASN A 53 0.38 -13.64 4.01
N VAL A 54 0.41 -12.91 5.10
CA VAL A 54 -0.31 -13.25 6.36
C VAL A 54 -1.81 -13.40 6.11
N GLU A 55 -2.43 -12.52 5.32
CA GLU A 55 -3.85 -12.59 5.01
C GLU A 55 -4.19 -13.86 4.20
N PHE A 56 -3.37 -14.21 3.22
CA PHE A 56 -3.50 -15.44 2.45
C PHE A 56 -3.32 -16.69 3.31
N LEU A 57 -2.36 -16.70 4.23
CA LEU A 57 -2.16 -17.79 5.17
C LEU A 57 -3.40 -17.99 6.07
N ARG A 58 -4.01 -16.92 6.56
CA ARG A 58 -5.25 -16.99 7.34
C ARG A 58 -6.43 -17.50 6.51
N PHE A 59 -6.51 -17.10 5.23
CA PHE A 59 -7.48 -17.65 4.29
C PHE A 59 -7.31 -19.17 4.14
N LEU A 60 -6.09 -19.66 3.99
CA LEU A 60 -5.80 -21.10 3.89
C LEU A 60 -6.11 -21.88 5.19
N LEU A 61 -5.87 -21.27 6.37
CA LEU A 61 -6.20 -21.94 7.65
C LEU A 61 -7.70 -22.21 7.82
N ALA A 62 -8.56 -21.48 7.12
CA ALA A 62 -10.01 -21.67 7.10
C ALA A 62 -10.48 -22.67 6.01
N ASP A 63 -9.59 -23.13 5.13
CA ASP A 63 -9.90 -24.09 4.07
C ASP A 63 -10.26 -25.47 4.65
N GLU A 64 -11.33 -26.09 4.13
CA GLU A 64 -11.84 -27.37 4.61
C GLU A 64 -10.80 -28.51 4.51
N ARG A 65 -9.98 -28.52 3.44
CA ARG A 65 -8.91 -29.50 3.25
C ARG A 65 -7.78 -29.29 4.27
N VAL A 66 -7.44 -28.02 4.54
CA VAL A 66 -6.46 -27.69 5.59
C VAL A 66 -6.97 -28.09 6.95
N VAL A 67 -8.24 -27.82 7.26
CA VAL A 67 -8.88 -28.23 8.54
C VAL A 67 -8.90 -29.74 8.67
N ALA A 68 -9.23 -30.48 7.62
CA ALA A 68 -9.26 -31.95 7.60
C ALA A 68 -7.86 -32.59 7.63
N GLY A 69 -6.82 -31.85 7.24
CA GLY A 69 -5.45 -32.39 7.10
C GLY A 69 -5.21 -33.09 5.76
N ASP A 70 -6.10 -32.91 4.79
CA ASP A 70 -5.98 -33.43 3.43
C ASP A 70 -5.12 -32.45 2.58
N LEU A 71 -3.81 -32.57 2.75
CA LEU A 71 -2.82 -31.69 2.17
C LEU A 71 -2.03 -32.37 1.06
N ASP A 72 -1.93 -31.71 -0.08
CA ASP A 72 -1.03 -32.08 -1.19
C ASP A 72 -0.28 -30.85 -1.70
N THR A 73 0.60 -31.04 -2.66
CA THR A 73 1.42 -29.96 -3.25
C THR A 73 0.64 -29.06 -4.20
N GLU A 74 -0.55 -29.45 -4.65
CA GLU A 74 -1.38 -28.71 -5.60
C GLU A 74 -2.39 -27.77 -4.88
N LEU A 75 -2.56 -27.93 -3.56
CA LEU A 75 -3.54 -27.17 -2.79
C LEU A 75 -3.38 -25.66 -2.92
N LEU A 76 -2.15 -25.16 -2.86
CA LEU A 76 -1.88 -23.73 -2.94
C LEU A 76 -2.25 -23.18 -4.31
N ASP A 77 -1.86 -23.85 -5.39
CA ASP A 77 -2.15 -23.43 -6.76
C ASP A 77 -3.67 -23.47 -7.02
N ALA A 78 -4.36 -24.49 -6.51
CA ALA A 78 -5.81 -24.61 -6.64
C ALA A 78 -6.57 -23.52 -5.87
N ARG A 79 -6.02 -22.98 -4.77
CA ARG A 79 -6.68 -21.99 -3.91
C ARG A 79 -6.22 -20.55 -4.15
N ALA A 80 -5.08 -20.34 -4.79
CA ALA A 80 -4.55 -19.00 -5.04
C ALA A 80 -5.54 -18.11 -5.81
N GLY A 81 -6.25 -18.67 -6.79
CA GLY A 81 -7.28 -17.96 -7.58
C GLY A 81 -8.54 -17.59 -6.81
N ASP A 82 -8.83 -18.25 -5.68
CA ASP A 82 -10.01 -17.99 -4.85
C ASP A 82 -9.75 -16.88 -3.81
N PHE A 83 -8.50 -16.53 -3.58
CA PHE A 83 -8.12 -15.52 -2.60
C PHE A 83 -8.37 -14.12 -3.13
N VAL A 84 -9.20 -13.36 -2.43
CA VAL A 84 -9.44 -11.94 -2.69
C VAL A 84 -8.93 -11.12 -1.52
N PRO A 85 -7.85 -10.34 -1.69
CA PRO A 85 -7.35 -9.46 -0.66
C PRO A 85 -8.41 -8.42 -0.25
N ARG A 86 -8.46 -8.08 1.03
CA ARG A 86 -9.44 -7.12 1.53
C ARG A 86 -8.96 -5.69 1.34
N PRO A 87 -9.81 -4.80 0.82
CA PRO A 87 -9.50 -3.38 0.80
C PRO A 87 -9.42 -2.82 2.23
N ALA A 88 -8.67 -1.74 2.39
CA ALA A 88 -8.61 -1.04 3.68
C ALA A 88 -10.00 -0.59 4.12
N PRO A 89 -10.43 -0.91 5.36
CA PRO A 89 -11.71 -0.45 5.90
C PRO A 89 -11.74 1.08 6.08
N ASP A 90 -12.94 1.65 6.12
CA ASP A 90 -13.16 3.09 6.30
C ASP A 90 -12.46 3.66 7.55
N ASP A 91 -12.51 2.93 8.65
CA ASP A 91 -11.90 3.34 9.91
C ASP A 91 -10.36 3.35 9.85
N VAL A 92 -9.73 2.51 9.01
CA VAL A 92 -8.28 2.55 8.75
C VAL A 92 -7.91 3.78 7.93
N LEU A 93 -8.65 4.08 6.87
CA LEU A 93 -8.42 5.29 6.07
C LEU A 93 -8.67 6.56 6.88
N ALA A 94 -9.73 6.58 7.68
CA ALA A 94 -10.00 7.67 8.62
C ALA A 94 -8.86 7.85 9.62
N ALA A 95 -8.34 6.75 10.19
CA ALA A 95 -7.20 6.78 11.10
C ALA A 95 -5.94 7.35 10.42
N GLY A 96 -5.68 7.01 9.14
CA GLY A 96 -4.60 7.58 8.35
C GLY A 96 -4.73 9.10 8.19
N GLY A 97 -5.92 9.59 7.81
CA GLY A 97 -6.18 11.03 7.69
C GLY A 97 -6.08 11.78 9.03
N LEU A 98 -6.57 11.18 10.10
CA LEU A 98 -6.46 11.71 11.46
C LEU A 98 -5.00 11.72 11.94
N TYR A 99 -4.21 10.69 11.64
CA TYR A 99 -2.78 10.67 11.92
C TYR A 99 -2.06 11.81 11.19
N ARG A 100 -2.38 12.03 9.92
CA ARG A 100 -1.84 13.18 9.16
C ARG A 100 -2.14 14.52 9.85
N GLN A 101 -3.37 14.69 10.33
CA GLN A 101 -3.76 15.88 11.10
C GLN A 101 -2.97 16.00 12.41
N TRP A 102 -2.73 14.87 13.08
CA TRP A 102 -1.91 14.83 14.29
C TRP A 102 -0.46 15.25 14.00
N VAL A 103 0.16 14.74 12.95
CA VAL A 103 1.52 15.13 12.52
C VAL A 103 1.59 16.63 12.22
N LEU A 104 0.58 17.19 11.53
CA LEU A 104 0.51 18.61 11.25
C LEU A 104 0.41 19.45 12.53
N ALA A 105 -0.34 18.99 13.53
CA ALA A 105 -0.48 19.66 14.82
C ALA A 105 0.82 19.62 15.65
N GLN A 106 1.63 18.57 15.50
CA GLN A 106 2.93 18.46 16.20
C GLN A 106 4.01 19.38 15.63
N ARG A 107 3.85 19.87 14.39
CA ARG A 107 4.78 20.83 13.80
C ARG A 107 4.65 22.15 14.55
N GLN A 108 5.54 22.37 15.53
CA GLN A 108 5.56 23.59 16.33
C GLN A 108 5.74 24.84 15.44
N ARG A 109 4.65 25.55 15.24
CA ARG A 109 4.66 26.90 14.69
C ARG A 109 4.06 27.83 15.74
N SER A 110 4.66 28.98 15.97
CA SER A 110 4.15 29.96 16.91
C SER A 110 3.09 30.86 16.25
N GLY A 111 1.97 31.06 16.96
CA GLY A 111 0.90 32.00 16.56
C GLY A 111 -0.39 31.29 16.13
N ILE A 112 -1.50 32.03 16.16
CA ILE A 112 -2.85 31.56 15.83
C ILE A 112 -3.00 31.01 14.40
N TRP A 113 -2.11 31.40 13.51
CA TRP A 113 -2.08 30.93 12.11
C TRP A 113 -1.30 29.62 11.93
N ALA A 114 -0.72 29.13 13.00
CA ALA A 114 0.09 27.92 12.97
C ALA A 114 -0.68 26.65 13.29
N GLU A 115 -1.84 26.78 13.92
CA GLU A 115 -2.70 25.63 14.26
C GLU A 115 -3.40 25.13 13.00
N PRO A 116 -3.30 23.82 12.66
CA PRO A 116 -3.97 23.24 11.50
C PRO A 116 -5.47 22.99 11.79
N SER A 117 -6.14 23.94 12.41
CA SER A 117 -7.57 23.87 12.77
C SER A 117 -8.50 24.03 11.55
N GLY A 118 -7.95 24.42 10.40
CA GLY A 118 -8.73 24.76 9.22
C GLY A 118 -9.47 26.10 9.32
N TRP A 119 -9.14 26.92 10.34
CA TRP A 119 -9.79 28.19 10.54
C TRP A 119 -9.63 29.13 9.33
N ARG A 120 -10.73 29.70 8.88
CA ARG A 120 -10.81 30.72 7.81
C ARG A 120 -11.88 31.74 8.16
N ILE A 121 -11.85 32.92 7.53
CA ILE A 121 -12.96 33.86 7.59
C ILE A 121 -14.16 33.21 6.89
N GLY A 122 -15.18 32.84 7.67
CA GLY A 122 -16.34 32.06 7.22
C GLY A 122 -16.36 30.65 7.82
N ALA A 123 -16.66 29.65 7.01
CA ALA A 123 -16.68 28.26 7.46
C ALA A 123 -15.27 27.65 7.53
N ALA A 124 -15.00 26.81 8.54
CA ALA A 124 -13.75 26.07 8.63
C ALA A 124 -13.59 25.15 7.42
N ALA A 125 -12.38 25.09 6.86
CA ALA A 125 -12.08 24.23 5.74
C ALA A 125 -11.33 22.96 6.23
N PRO A 126 -11.59 21.78 5.64
CA PRO A 126 -10.86 20.57 5.97
C PRO A 126 -9.43 20.58 5.43
N VAL A 127 -8.56 19.85 6.09
CA VAL A 127 -7.38 19.28 5.46
C VAL A 127 -7.86 18.08 4.65
N ARG A 128 -7.70 18.14 3.36
CA ARG A 128 -8.06 17.05 2.45
C ARG A 128 -6.81 16.31 2.05
N THR A 129 -6.84 15.01 2.23
CA THR A 129 -5.74 14.13 1.86
C THR A 129 -6.30 12.97 1.06
N GLU A 130 -5.73 12.71 -0.09
CA GLU A 130 -6.05 11.51 -0.86
C GLU A 130 -5.19 10.37 -0.33
N MET A 131 -5.85 9.36 0.24
CA MET A 131 -5.21 8.19 0.84
C MET A 131 -5.23 7.02 -0.13
N HIS A 132 -4.05 6.53 -0.48
CA HIS A 132 -3.87 5.37 -1.35
C HIS A 132 -3.50 4.15 -0.54
N THR A 133 -4.17 3.05 -0.84
CA THR A 133 -3.79 1.69 -0.45
C THR A 133 -3.71 0.83 -1.71
N PRO A 134 -3.11 -0.36 -1.70
CA PRO A 134 -3.00 -1.19 -2.90
C PRO A 134 -4.32 -1.47 -3.62
N LEU A 135 -5.44 -1.50 -2.89
CA LEU A 135 -6.76 -1.87 -3.42
C LEU A 135 -7.80 -0.76 -3.37
N ARG A 136 -7.47 0.40 -2.79
CA ARG A 136 -8.43 1.48 -2.61
C ARG A 136 -7.73 2.82 -2.52
N THR A 137 -8.30 3.79 -3.20
CA THR A 137 -7.97 5.22 -3.06
C THR A 137 -9.20 5.94 -2.54
N GLU A 138 -9.03 6.83 -1.56
CA GLU A 138 -10.14 7.56 -0.97
C GLU A 138 -9.69 8.94 -0.50
N THR A 139 -10.53 9.96 -0.71
CA THR A 139 -10.32 11.29 -0.14
C THR A 139 -10.78 11.32 1.30
N VAL A 140 -9.86 11.63 2.21
CA VAL A 140 -10.16 11.84 3.63
C VAL A 140 -10.09 13.33 3.93
N SER A 141 -11.19 13.90 4.40
CA SER A 141 -11.31 15.29 4.81
C SER A 141 -11.37 15.39 6.34
N VAL A 142 -10.47 16.15 6.96
CA VAL A 142 -10.40 16.30 8.41
C VAL A 142 -10.52 17.77 8.78
N TRP A 143 -11.44 18.10 9.70
CA TRP A 143 -11.62 19.43 10.30
C TRP A 143 -11.21 19.40 11.76
N GLY A 144 -10.73 20.51 12.26
CA GLY A 144 -10.42 20.72 13.68
C GLY A 144 -9.08 20.14 14.11
N LEU A 145 -8.87 20.11 15.43
CA LEU A 145 -7.65 19.60 16.05
C LEU A 145 -7.76 18.10 16.36
N PRO A 146 -6.64 17.38 16.57
CA PRO A 146 -6.63 15.94 16.76
C PRO A 146 -7.54 15.40 17.87
N ASP A 147 -7.71 16.15 18.93
CA ASP A 147 -8.53 15.79 20.10
C ASP A 147 -10.04 16.04 19.90
N ALA A 148 -10.40 16.90 18.96
CA ALA A 148 -11.79 17.33 18.68
C ALA A 148 -12.02 17.50 17.17
N ALA A 149 -11.63 16.49 16.40
CA ALA A 149 -11.73 16.48 14.94
C ALA A 149 -13.12 16.07 14.44
N GLN A 150 -13.34 16.34 13.18
CA GLN A 150 -14.37 15.71 12.36
C GLN A 150 -13.69 15.09 11.14
N VAL A 151 -14.17 13.93 10.70
CA VAL A 151 -13.66 13.22 9.53
C VAL A 151 -14.78 12.88 8.57
N GLN A 152 -14.49 12.95 7.29
CA GLN A 152 -15.35 12.52 6.20
C GLN A 152 -14.51 11.73 5.18
N LEU A 153 -15.03 10.60 4.73
CA LEU A 153 -14.47 9.81 3.65
C LEU A 153 -15.29 10.04 2.38
N GLY A 154 -14.63 10.46 1.31
CA GLY A 154 -15.30 10.81 0.05
C GLY A 154 -16.46 11.79 0.28
N ASP A 155 -17.60 11.40 -0.26
CA ASP A 155 -18.88 12.11 -0.09
C ASP A 155 -19.76 11.59 1.06
N GLY A 156 -19.18 10.76 1.96
CA GLY A 156 -19.89 10.19 3.11
C GLY A 156 -20.30 11.23 4.16
N GLU A 157 -20.86 10.76 5.26
CA GLU A 157 -21.26 11.63 6.38
C GLU A 157 -20.05 12.16 7.15
N ILE A 158 -20.14 13.41 7.61
CA ILE A 158 -19.16 14.01 8.51
C ILE A 158 -19.37 13.42 9.90
N GLN A 159 -18.34 12.78 10.43
CA GLN A 159 -18.38 12.10 11.73
C GLN A 159 -17.44 12.78 12.73
N ARG A 160 -17.85 12.82 14.01
CA ARG A 160 -16.95 13.25 15.09
C ARG A 160 -15.81 12.26 15.23
N ALA A 161 -14.60 12.78 15.39
CA ALA A 161 -13.41 11.98 15.50
C ALA A 161 -12.40 12.56 16.48
N SER A 162 -11.49 11.73 16.94
CA SER A 162 -10.29 12.13 17.65
C SER A 162 -9.19 11.13 17.40
N VAL A 163 -7.93 11.56 17.60
CA VAL A 163 -6.76 10.72 17.46
C VAL A 163 -5.73 11.06 18.53
N ALA A 164 -5.10 10.02 19.06
CA ALA A 164 -3.94 10.11 19.93
C ALA A 164 -2.88 9.11 19.49
N VAL A 165 -1.62 9.43 19.77
CA VAL A 165 -0.48 8.53 19.52
C VAL A 165 0.16 8.22 20.87
N GLU A 166 0.27 6.92 21.19
CA GLU A 166 0.85 6.40 22.42
C GLU A 166 1.89 5.34 22.10
N GLY A 167 3.15 5.73 22.04
CA GLY A 167 4.24 4.84 21.61
C GLY A 167 4.01 4.33 20.19
N GLU A 168 3.95 3.02 20.02
CA GLU A 168 3.70 2.34 18.74
C GLU A 168 2.21 2.22 18.39
N HIS A 169 1.33 2.88 19.14
CA HIS A 169 -0.11 2.76 18.96
C HIS A 169 -0.74 4.07 18.51
N LEU A 170 -1.53 3.96 17.46
CA LEU A 170 -2.46 4.98 16.98
C LEU A 170 -3.86 4.65 17.53
N ILE A 171 -4.40 5.55 18.34
CA ILE A 171 -5.74 5.42 18.93
C ILE A 171 -6.65 6.38 18.19
N ALA A 172 -7.55 5.88 17.37
CA ALA A 172 -8.54 6.68 16.66
C ALA A 172 -9.94 6.39 17.16
N THR A 173 -10.70 7.45 17.40
CA THR A 173 -12.14 7.37 17.72
C THR A 173 -12.92 8.00 16.58
N VAL A 174 -13.81 7.25 15.94
CA VAL A 174 -14.68 7.75 14.87
C VAL A 174 -16.12 7.35 15.20
N ALA A 175 -17.04 8.30 15.15
CA ALA A 175 -18.46 8.08 15.49
C ALA A 175 -18.67 7.40 16.85
N GLY A 176 -17.83 7.71 17.83
CA GLY A 176 -17.87 7.13 19.17
C GLY A 176 -17.28 5.72 19.29
N ARG A 177 -16.75 5.14 18.22
CA ARG A 177 -16.06 3.85 18.26
C ARG A 177 -14.56 4.08 18.31
N GLN A 178 -13.93 3.66 19.40
CA GLN A 178 -12.48 3.73 19.56
C GLN A 178 -11.83 2.44 19.03
N ARG A 179 -10.75 2.62 18.26
CA ARG A 179 -9.87 1.53 17.83
C ARG A 179 -8.42 1.87 18.13
N ARG A 180 -7.67 0.84 18.43
CA ARG A 180 -6.25 0.91 18.68
C ARG A 180 -5.52 0.12 17.59
N TYR A 181 -4.60 0.76 16.91
CA TYR A 181 -3.80 0.18 15.85
C TYR A 181 -2.33 0.17 16.24
N LEU A 182 -1.60 -0.86 15.88
CA LEU A 182 -0.15 -0.77 15.73
C LEU A 182 0.14 0.04 14.47
N PHE A 183 1.13 0.91 14.52
CA PHE A 183 1.51 1.68 13.35
C PHE A 183 3.01 1.93 13.29
N ALA A 184 3.50 2.15 12.09
CA ALA A 184 4.83 2.69 11.82
C ALA A 184 4.74 3.71 10.68
N GLU A 185 5.59 4.72 10.72
CA GLU A 185 5.71 5.71 9.64
C GLU A 185 7.19 5.83 9.28
N ASP A 186 7.45 5.75 7.97
CA ASP A 186 8.78 5.93 7.40
C ASP A 186 8.64 6.64 6.06
N ASP A 187 9.35 7.76 5.90
CA ASP A 187 9.39 8.61 4.69
C ASP A 187 7.99 8.94 4.12
N GLY A 188 7.05 9.27 5.00
CA GLY A 188 5.67 9.63 4.63
C GLY A 188 4.77 8.42 4.28
N GLN A 189 5.29 7.22 4.41
CA GLN A 189 4.53 5.98 4.24
C GLN A 189 4.04 5.49 5.59
N LEU A 190 2.74 5.37 5.75
CA LEU A 190 2.11 4.95 6.99
C LEU A 190 1.65 3.51 6.88
N TRP A 191 2.08 2.68 7.82
CA TRP A 191 1.58 1.33 8.00
C TRP A 191 0.67 1.28 9.22
N ILE A 192 -0.51 0.70 9.06
CA ILE A 192 -1.51 0.55 10.12
C ILE A 192 -1.91 -0.93 10.19
N CYS A 193 -1.93 -1.50 11.39
CA CYS A 193 -2.26 -2.91 11.61
C CYS A 193 -3.22 -3.07 12.80
N ASP A 194 -4.20 -3.94 12.65
CA ASP A 194 -5.00 -4.50 13.75
C ASP A 194 -5.27 -6.00 13.49
N GLU A 195 -6.14 -6.62 14.28
CA GLU A 195 -6.50 -8.04 14.17
C GLU A 195 -7.12 -8.45 12.82
N ARG A 196 -7.58 -7.49 12.03
CA ARG A 196 -8.17 -7.72 10.70
C ARG A 196 -7.13 -7.80 9.59
N GLY A 197 -5.99 -7.10 9.74
CA GLY A 197 -4.91 -7.09 8.77
C GLY A 197 -3.93 -5.93 8.95
N SER A 198 -3.04 -5.82 7.97
CA SER A 198 -2.05 -4.74 7.89
C SER A 198 -2.24 -3.99 6.57
N TRP A 199 -2.25 -2.67 6.63
CA TRP A 199 -2.46 -1.81 5.46
C TRP A 199 -1.36 -0.78 5.34
N HIS A 200 -0.83 -0.68 4.14
CA HIS A 200 0.06 0.39 3.73
C HIS A 200 -0.79 1.55 3.22
N VAL A 201 -0.73 2.68 3.88
CA VAL A 201 -1.50 3.89 3.56
C VAL A 201 -0.54 4.99 3.15
N ARG A 202 -0.61 5.44 1.92
CA ARG A 202 0.19 6.54 1.41
C ARG A 202 -0.67 7.77 1.17
N GLU A 203 -0.13 8.93 1.48
CA GLU A 203 -0.70 10.19 0.98
C GLU A 203 -0.37 10.29 -0.52
N ALA A 204 -1.36 10.59 -1.37
CA ALA A 204 -1.07 10.91 -2.75
C ALA A 204 -0.12 12.10 -2.77
N GLU A 205 1.02 11.93 -3.41
CA GLU A 205 1.80 13.09 -3.78
C GLU A 205 0.90 14.01 -4.60
N VAL A 206 0.64 15.20 -4.08
CA VAL A 206 0.06 16.26 -4.89
C VAL A 206 1.11 16.55 -5.95
N VAL A 207 1.00 15.88 -7.08
CA VAL A 207 1.74 16.28 -8.27
C VAL A 207 1.32 17.72 -8.47
N ARG A 208 2.20 18.64 -8.07
CA ARG A 208 2.05 20.05 -8.40
C ARG A 208 2.06 20.08 -9.92
N VAL A 209 0.88 20.04 -10.51
CA VAL A 209 0.70 20.25 -11.93
C VAL A 209 1.26 21.64 -12.16
N HIS A 210 2.52 21.70 -12.52
CA HIS A 210 3.06 22.90 -13.16
C HIS A 210 2.13 23.09 -14.35
N ARG A 211 1.34 24.17 -14.32
CA ARG A 211 0.57 24.66 -15.48
C ARG A 211 1.53 25.13 -16.57
N GLY A 212 2.26 24.15 -17.10
CA GLY A 212 3.04 24.24 -18.31
C GLY A 212 2.54 23.08 -19.15
N GLY A 213 1.86 23.36 -20.26
CA GLY A 213 1.31 22.35 -21.16
C GLY A 213 2.43 21.44 -21.69
N GLY A 214 2.55 20.28 -21.07
CA GLY A 214 3.39 19.17 -21.50
C GLY A 214 2.54 17.91 -21.45
N ALA A 215 2.58 17.13 -22.51
CA ALA A 215 1.90 15.85 -22.65
C ALA A 215 2.10 14.99 -21.38
N ARG A 216 1.02 14.38 -20.86
CA ARG A 216 1.07 13.46 -19.73
C ARG A 216 1.90 12.25 -20.13
N SER A 217 3.15 12.18 -19.69
CA SER A 217 3.94 10.96 -19.82
C SER A 217 3.43 9.93 -18.81
N ALA A 218 3.07 8.76 -19.29
CA ALA A 218 2.82 7.63 -18.40
C ALA A 218 4.15 6.94 -18.08
N GLU A 219 4.37 6.61 -16.82
CA GLU A 219 5.60 5.95 -16.36
C GLU A 219 5.33 4.48 -16.08
N ILE A 220 6.26 3.63 -16.47
CA ILE A 220 6.29 2.21 -16.13
C ILE A 220 7.33 2.05 -15.02
N ALA A 221 6.87 1.72 -13.81
CA ALA A 221 7.73 1.50 -12.66
C ALA A 221 7.78 0.02 -12.25
N SER A 222 8.87 -0.39 -11.62
CA SER A 222 9.02 -1.76 -11.13
C SER A 222 8.16 -1.98 -9.88
N PRO A 223 7.29 -3.01 -9.84
CA PRO A 223 6.46 -3.32 -8.67
C PRO A 223 7.25 -4.02 -7.55
N MET A 224 8.48 -4.46 -7.83
CA MET A 224 9.32 -5.22 -6.91
C MET A 224 10.80 -5.01 -7.22
N PRO A 225 11.70 -5.21 -6.24
CA PRO A 225 13.13 -5.21 -6.51
C PRO A 225 13.47 -6.46 -7.32
N GLY A 226 14.37 -6.33 -8.32
CA GLY A 226 14.73 -7.46 -9.17
C GLY A 226 15.78 -7.10 -10.19
N THR A 227 15.97 -7.98 -11.17
CA THR A 227 16.89 -7.80 -12.30
C THR A 227 16.11 -7.73 -13.61
N VAL A 228 16.44 -6.79 -14.46
CA VAL A 228 15.86 -6.72 -15.81
C VAL A 228 16.40 -7.87 -16.65
N ILE A 229 15.53 -8.80 -17.06
CA ILE A 229 15.93 -9.96 -17.87
C ILE A 229 15.63 -9.78 -19.35
N ALA A 230 14.68 -8.91 -19.71
CA ALA A 230 14.39 -8.56 -21.08
C ALA A 230 13.88 -7.13 -21.21
N VAL A 231 14.22 -6.49 -22.31
CA VAL A 231 13.64 -5.22 -22.77
C VAL A 231 13.03 -5.52 -24.13
N SER A 232 11.68 -5.53 -24.18
CA SER A 232 10.93 -5.95 -25.38
C SER A 232 10.69 -4.81 -26.37
N ALA A 233 10.74 -3.56 -25.91
CA ALA A 233 10.53 -2.38 -26.75
C ALA A 233 11.85 -1.62 -26.93
N GLU A 234 12.18 -1.27 -28.18
CA GLU A 234 13.32 -0.38 -28.45
C GLU A 234 12.99 1.05 -27.98
N SER A 235 13.99 1.73 -27.38
CA SER A 235 13.81 3.12 -26.98
C SER A 235 13.47 3.98 -28.20
N GLU A 236 12.54 4.92 -28.04
CA GLU A 236 11.97 5.80 -29.08
C GLU A 236 11.05 5.07 -30.08
N SER A 237 10.76 3.77 -29.92
CA SER A 237 9.74 3.07 -30.72
C SER A 237 8.33 3.42 -30.26
N THR A 238 7.34 3.17 -31.11
CA THR A 238 5.93 3.28 -30.76
C THR A 238 5.43 1.93 -30.24
N VAL A 239 4.74 1.94 -29.10
CA VAL A 239 4.13 0.77 -28.47
C VAL A 239 2.63 0.97 -28.30
N GLY A 240 1.86 -0.12 -28.41
CA GLY A 240 0.43 -0.13 -28.13
C GLY A 240 0.13 -0.32 -26.64
N GLU A 241 -1.07 0.12 -26.21
CA GLU A 241 -1.55 -0.19 -24.86
C GLU A 241 -1.58 -1.70 -24.61
N GLY A 242 -1.05 -2.15 -23.48
CA GLY A 242 -0.93 -3.57 -23.13
C GLY A 242 0.28 -4.28 -23.73
N GLU A 243 1.07 -3.64 -24.61
CA GLU A 243 2.26 -4.22 -25.19
C GLU A 243 3.39 -4.35 -24.15
N SER A 244 4.13 -5.49 -24.19
CA SER A 244 5.24 -5.74 -23.26
C SER A 244 6.40 -4.80 -23.53
N VAL A 245 6.91 -4.15 -22.46
CA VAL A 245 8.02 -3.20 -22.55
C VAL A 245 9.27 -3.71 -21.85
N VAL A 246 9.16 -4.17 -20.61
CA VAL A 246 10.28 -4.65 -19.79
C VAL A 246 9.85 -5.88 -19.01
N VAL A 247 10.75 -6.85 -18.86
CA VAL A 247 10.55 -8.02 -17.99
C VAL A 247 11.56 -7.97 -16.85
N VAL A 248 11.05 -8.01 -15.62
CA VAL A 248 11.84 -8.02 -14.38
C VAL A 248 11.73 -9.38 -13.72
N GLU A 249 12.85 -9.99 -13.36
CA GLU A 249 12.91 -11.22 -12.59
C GLU A 249 13.23 -10.88 -11.13
N ALA A 250 12.45 -11.44 -10.20
CA ALA A 250 12.76 -11.43 -8.79
C ALA A 250 12.34 -12.78 -8.18
N MET A 251 13.19 -13.34 -7.32
CA MET A 251 12.86 -14.57 -6.57
C MET A 251 12.37 -15.74 -7.46
N LYS A 252 12.96 -15.90 -8.64
CA LYS A 252 12.57 -16.93 -9.64
C LYS A 252 11.17 -16.72 -10.26
N MET A 253 10.61 -15.54 -10.14
CA MET A 253 9.38 -15.14 -10.81
C MET A 253 9.67 -14.03 -11.82
N GLU A 254 9.16 -14.20 -13.03
CA GLU A 254 9.24 -13.19 -14.08
C GLU A 254 7.99 -12.32 -14.06
N HIS A 255 8.16 -11.01 -14.10
CA HIS A 255 7.08 -10.05 -14.17
C HIS A 255 7.20 -9.19 -15.42
N THR A 256 6.25 -9.36 -16.32
CA THR A 256 6.19 -8.58 -17.56
C THR A 256 5.44 -7.27 -17.29
N LEU A 257 6.11 -6.15 -17.56
CA LEU A 257 5.56 -4.81 -17.44
C LEU A 257 5.11 -4.33 -18.81
N THR A 258 3.84 -3.94 -18.91
CA THR A 258 3.19 -3.55 -20.16
C THR A 258 2.95 -2.05 -20.22
N ALA A 259 2.80 -1.52 -21.42
CA ALA A 259 2.49 -0.13 -21.67
C ALA A 259 1.06 0.21 -21.20
N PRO A 260 0.86 1.18 -20.29
CA PRO A 260 -0.47 1.58 -19.82
C PRO A 260 -1.25 2.44 -20.82
N ILE A 261 -0.59 2.98 -21.82
CA ILE A 261 -1.16 3.77 -22.91
C ILE A 261 -0.37 3.52 -24.19
N SER A 262 -0.97 3.75 -25.35
CA SER A 262 -0.24 3.80 -26.62
C SER A 262 0.58 5.08 -26.74
N GLY A 263 1.82 4.96 -27.21
CA GLY A 263 2.71 6.12 -27.33
C GLY A 263 4.13 5.75 -27.69
N ARG A 264 5.00 6.79 -27.73
CA ARG A 264 6.43 6.59 -27.92
C ARG A 264 7.08 6.23 -26.57
N VAL A 265 7.80 5.11 -26.52
CA VAL A 265 8.46 4.63 -25.30
C VAL A 265 9.90 5.14 -25.21
N GLN A 266 10.28 5.63 -24.06
CA GLN A 266 11.67 5.92 -23.69
C GLN A 266 12.08 4.94 -22.60
N VAL A 267 12.91 3.96 -22.93
CA VAL A 267 13.41 2.96 -21.98
C VAL A 267 14.61 3.55 -21.23
N LEU A 268 14.61 3.40 -19.90
CA LEU A 268 15.61 3.97 -18.98
C LEU A 268 16.55 2.91 -18.38
N VAL A 269 16.34 1.63 -18.67
CA VAL A 269 17.09 0.51 -18.12
C VAL A 269 17.59 -0.43 -19.22
N ALA A 270 18.59 -1.22 -18.90
CA ALA A 270 19.14 -2.25 -19.79
C ALA A 270 18.99 -3.64 -19.17
N VAL A 271 19.08 -4.68 -20.03
CA VAL A 271 19.13 -6.08 -19.57
C VAL A 271 20.34 -6.28 -18.65
N GLY A 272 20.10 -6.85 -17.46
CA GLY A 272 21.09 -7.05 -16.42
C GLY A 272 21.09 -5.98 -15.32
N ASP A 273 20.35 -4.87 -15.49
CA ASP A 273 20.24 -3.84 -14.46
C ASP A 273 19.46 -4.35 -13.24
N GLN A 274 19.96 -4.02 -12.05
CA GLN A 274 19.21 -4.22 -10.81
C GLN A 274 18.29 -3.01 -10.56
N VAL A 275 17.03 -3.30 -10.29
CA VAL A 275 15.99 -2.29 -10.11
C VAL A 275 15.35 -2.40 -8.74
N LYS A 276 14.94 -1.25 -8.19
CA LYS A 276 14.24 -1.15 -6.91
C LYS A 276 12.73 -1.06 -7.14
N VAL A 277 11.96 -1.30 -6.06
CA VAL A 277 10.53 -0.98 -6.04
C VAL A 277 10.32 0.49 -6.41
N ASP A 278 9.27 0.74 -7.20
CA ASP A 278 8.85 2.06 -7.72
C ASP A 278 9.92 2.78 -8.58
N GLN A 279 11.01 2.12 -8.95
CA GLN A 279 11.97 2.66 -9.90
C GLN A 279 11.35 2.74 -11.29
N VAL A 280 11.37 3.93 -11.90
CA VAL A 280 10.87 4.14 -13.27
C VAL A 280 11.81 3.45 -14.25
N LEU A 281 11.28 2.53 -15.05
CA LEU A 281 11.99 1.72 -16.03
C LEU A 281 11.79 2.24 -17.45
N ALA A 282 10.63 2.81 -17.73
CA ALA A 282 10.33 3.43 -19.02
C ALA A 282 9.30 4.57 -18.86
N ARG A 283 9.31 5.50 -19.81
CA ARG A 283 8.34 6.57 -19.95
C ARG A 283 7.64 6.49 -21.29
N LEU A 284 6.33 6.71 -21.31
CA LEU A 284 5.54 6.80 -22.51
C LEU A 284 5.11 8.24 -22.75
N ILE A 285 5.33 8.70 -23.96
CA ILE A 285 4.88 10.01 -24.43
C ILE A 285 3.71 9.73 -25.38
N PRO A 286 2.46 10.17 -25.05
CA PRO A 286 1.34 9.97 -25.95
C PRO A 286 1.62 10.58 -27.32
N GLN A 287 1.23 9.91 -28.40
CA GLN A 287 1.19 10.54 -29.70
C GLN A 287 0.00 11.49 -29.73
N ASP A 288 0.26 12.81 -29.86
CA ASP A 288 -0.81 13.78 -30.12
C ASP A 288 -1.49 13.44 -31.46
N GLU A 289 -2.82 13.33 -31.45
CA GLU A 289 -3.67 13.11 -32.63
C GLU A 289 -3.65 14.28 -33.65
N THR A 290 -2.59 15.10 -33.66
CA THR A 290 -2.56 16.38 -34.39
C THR A 290 -1.96 16.27 -35.81
N GLU A 291 -1.60 15.09 -36.32
CA GLU A 291 -1.06 14.96 -37.69
C GLU A 291 -2.05 14.44 -38.76
N GLU A 292 -3.28 14.01 -38.42
CA GLU A 292 -4.26 13.53 -39.41
C GLU A 292 -5.16 14.62 -40.03
N ALA A 293 -4.96 15.89 -39.71
CA ALA A 293 -5.80 16.98 -40.26
C ALA A 293 -5.10 17.83 -41.33
N LYS A 294 -4.05 17.33 -41.97
CA LYS A 294 -3.44 17.98 -43.15
C LYS A 294 -3.03 16.91 -44.18
N SER A 295 -4.00 16.37 -44.87
CA SER A 295 -3.77 15.78 -46.20
C SER A 295 -5.02 15.95 -47.07
#